data_3e2068e3f29b045faae3c2b8941eda25
#
_entry.id   3e2068e3f29b045faae3c2b8941eda25
#
_cell.length_a   1.000
_cell.length_b   1.000
_cell.length_c   1.000
_cell.angle_alpha   90.00
_cell.angle_beta   90.00
_cell.angle_gamma   90.00
#
_symmetry.space_group_name_H-M   'P 1'
#
loop_
_entity.id
_entity.type
_entity.pdbx_description
1 polymer ?
#
loop_
_entity_poly.entity_id
_entity_poly.type
_entity_poly.pdbx_seq_one_letter_code
_entity_poly.pdbx_strand_id
1 'polypeptide(L)'
;MHHRIAIIGGGNAGLSVAARLRNAGQDDVAVIEPQTEHFYQPLWTLVGGGAADRSESVRPQAEVMPQGVAWIKDTVAQIHPDERSLTLASEAEVSYDYLVVSPGLQLDWDRIPGMADAIETANVSSNYRFDLAPKTWKLIKGLRQGTAVFTMPSGPIKCAGAPQKIAYLAADYWRQQGVLDAIRIVLVLPTPAMFGVPVFSKELDKAVERYGIEVRLSSEVTAIDSAAQTVTIMDNAHDTSDEVDYDLLHVVPPQSAPDWIKNSPVAKADDPNGYVDVDPNTLQHTRWPEIFSLGDAGSTPNSKTGAAIRKQAPVLVDNLLAAMERRPLMTRYEGYA
;
A
#
# COMPACT_ATOMS: atom_id res chain seq x y z
N MET A 1 3.21 3.85 -30.29
CA MET A 1 2.34 5.06 -30.17
C MET A 1 3.06 6.10 -29.34
N HIS A 2 2.74 7.41 -29.53
CA HIS A 2 3.38 8.49 -28.78
C HIS A 2 2.35 9.27 -27.99
N HIS A 3 2.68 9.66 -26.76
CA HIS A 3 1.88 10.57 -25.94
C HIS A 3 2.77 11.62 -25.28
N ARG A 4 2.29 12.84 -25.20
CA ARG A 4 3.02 13.91 -24.54
C ARG A 4 3.27 13.60 -23.06
N ILE A 5 2.25 13.06 -22.36
CA ILE A 5 2.35 12.63 -20.96
C ILE A 5 1.82 11.22 -20.84
N ALA A 6 2.68 10.27 -20.47
CA ALA A 6 2.30 8.90 -20.14
C ALA A 6 2.28 8.72 -18.62
N ILE A 7 1.27 8.01 -18.11
CA ILE A 7 1.11 7.70 -16.69
C ILE A 7 1.03 6.18 -16.54
N ILE A 8 1.94 5.59 -15.80
CA ILE A 8 1.90 4.17 -15.47
C ILE A 8 1.08 3.98 -14.20
N GLY A 9 -0.01 3.21 -14.29
CA GLY A 9 -0.92 2.88 -13.20
C GLY A 9 -2.15 3.78 -13.15
N GLY A 10 -3.33 3.17 -13.27
CA GLY A 10 -4.66 3.79 -13.15
C GLY A 10 -5.25 3.72 -11.75
N GLY A 11 -4.40 3.56 -10.72
CA GLY A 11 -4.82 3.63 -9.32
C GLY A 11 -5.09 5.05 -8.86
N ASN A 12 -5.29 5.22 -7.54
CA ASN A 12 -5.61 6.53 -6.94
C ASN A 12 -4.60 7.63 -7.30
N ALA A 13 -3.30 7.30 -7.34
CA ALA A 13 -2.24 8.25 -7.66
C ALA A 13 -2.30 8.70 -9.13
N GLY A 14 -2.27 7.76 -10.07
CA GLY A 14 -2.27 8.07 -11.50
C GLY A 14 -3.53 8.80 -11.95
N LEU A 15 -4.72 8.37 -11.52
CA LEU A 15 -5.97 9.07 -11.85
C LEU A 15 -6.02 10.48 -11.26
N SER A 16 -5.49 10.68 -10.05
CA SER A 16 -5.42 12.02 -9.43
C SER A 16 -4.53 12.97 -10.23
N VAL A 17 -3.43 12.46 -10.79
CA VAL A 17 -2.55 13.23 -11.68
C VAL A 17 -3.23 13.47 -13.03
N ALA A 18 -3.78 12.43 -13.66
CA ALA A 18 -4.44 12.53 -14.96
C ALA A 18 -5.58 13.56 -14.94
N ALA A 19 -6.45 13.52 -13.92
CA ALA A 19 -7.54 14.48 -13.76
C ALA A 19 -7.03 15.93 -13.61
N ARG A 20 -5.96 16.13 -12.83
CA ARG A 20 -5.37 17.47 -12.65
C ARG A 20 -4.71 17.99 -13.91
N LEU A 21 -4.01 17.15 -14.66
CA LEU A 21 -3.41 17.50 -15.94
C LEU A 21 -4.50 17.92 -16.96
N ARG A 22 -5.60 17.15 -17.03
CA ARG A 22 -6.75 17.52 -17.89
C ARG A 22 -7.34 18.86 -17.49
N ASN A 23 -7.54 19.10 -16.18
CA ASN A 23 -8.04 20.38 -15.67
C ASN A 23 -7.07 21.55 -15.94
N ALA A 24 -5.78 21.27 -16.07
CA ALA A 24 -4.75 22.24 -16.46
C ALA A 24 -4.61 22.40 -17.99
N GLY A 25 -5.53 21.82 -18.78
CA GLY A 25 -5.56 21.98 -20.25
C GLY A 25 -4.58 21.09 -21.01
N GLN A 26 -4.06 20.03 -20.40
CA GLN A 26 -3.22 19.07 -21.12
C GLN A 26 -4.09 18.06 -21.85
N ASP A 27 -4.05 18.06 -23.19
CA ASP A 27 -4.96 17.25 -24.01
C ASP A 27 -4.42 15.86 -24.36
N ASP A 28 -3.09 15.71 -24.46
CA ASP A 28 -2.44 14.43 -24.77
C ASP A 28 -1.87 13.78 -23.50
N VAL A 29 -2.76 13.12 -22.77
CA VAL A 29 -2.47 12.35 -21.55
C VAL A 29 -2.94 10.92 -21.75
N ALA A 30 -2.06 9.94 -21.53
CA ALA A 30 -2.39 8.52 -21.54
C ALA A 30 -2.16 7.90 -20.16
N VAL A 31 -3.06 6.99 -19.76
CA VAL A 31 -2.91 6.14 -18.58
C VAL A 31 -2.80 4.69 -19.03
N ILE A 32 -1.73 4.01 -18.63
CA ILE A 32 -1.49 2.60 -18.90
C ILE A 32 -1.93 1.82 -17.66
N GLU A 33 -3.03 1.07 -17.76
CA GLU A 33 -3.63 0.33 -16.67
C GLU A 33 -4.32 -0.93 -17.21
N PRO A 34 -3.87 -2.13 -16.80
CA PRO A 34 -4.44 -3.39 -17.26
C PRO A 34 -5.80 -3.70 -16.64
N GLN A 35 -6.05 -3.24 -15.42
CA GLN A 35 -7.25 -3.60 -14.66
C GLN A 35 -8.49 -2.89 -15.19
N THR A 36 -9.60 -3.62 -15.25
CA THR A 36 -10.91 -3.08 -15.62
C THR A 36 -11.72 -2.61 -14.42
N GLU A 37 -11.23 -2.90 -13.23
CA GLU A 37 -11.81 -2.47 -11.94
C GLU A 37 -10.84 -1.53 -11.22
N HIS A 38 -11.37 -0.46 -10.65
CA HIS A 38 -10.67 0.47 -9.78
C HIS A 38 -11.00 0.18 -8.33
N PHE A 39 -9.95 -0.03 -7.52
CA PHE A 39 -10.08 -0.33 -6.11
C PHE A 39 -9.69 0.85 -5.22
N TYR A 40 -10.62 1.30 -4.37
CA TYR A 40 -10.31 2.24 -3.31
C TYR A 40 -9.86 1.49 -2.05
N GLN A 41 -8.58 1.12 -2.04
CA GLN A 41 -7.97 0.26 -1.03
C GLN A 41 -8.14 0.72 0.43
N PRO A 42 -8.19 2.04 0.77
CA PRO A 42 -8.41 2.48 2.16
C PRO A 42 -9.68 1.95 2.82
N LEU A 43 -10.71 1.57 2.04
CA LEU A 43 -11.93 0.96 2.57
C LEU A 43 -11.77 -0.50 2.99
N TRP A 44 -10.75 -1.22 2.52
CA TRP A 44 -10.62 -2.65 2.80
C TRP A 44 -10.50 -3.00 4.28
N THR A 45 -9.90 -2.11 5.08
CA THR A 45 -9.87 -2.27 6.54
C THR A 45 -11.27 -2.19 7.14
N LEU A 46 -12.13 -1.30 6.65
CA LEU A 46 -13.51 -1.20 7.09
C LEU A 46 -14.35 -2.39 6.61
N VAL A 47 -14.10 -2.90 5.41
CA VAL A 47 -14.73 -4.14 4.92
C VAL A 47 -14.34 -5.32 5.80
N GLY A 48 -13.04 -5.46 6.11
CA GLY A 48 -12.54 -6.51 7.00
C GLY A 48 -13.04 -6.41 8.43
N GLY A 49 -13.37 -5.20 8.89
CA GLY A 49 -13.99 -4.93 10.20
C GLY A 49 -15.52 -4.93 10.19
N GLY A 50 -16.17 -5.18 9.05
CA GLY A 50 -17.63 -5.21 8.93
C GLY A 50 -18.31 -3.84 8.96
N ALA A 51 -17.55 -2.76 8.79
CA ALA A 51 -18.06 -1.38 8.82
C ALA A 51 -18.33 -0.78 7.43
N ALA A 52 -18.02 -1.51 6.34
CA ALA A 52 -18.33 -1.15 4.97
C ALA A 52 -18.61 -2.39 4.13
N ASP A 53 -19.40 -2.24 3.06
CA ASP A 53 -19.59 -3.31 2.09
C ASP A 53 -18.42 -3.33 1.07
N ARG A 54 -18.07 -4.54 0.61
CA ARG A 54 -17.02 -4.73 -0.39
C ARG A 54 -17.28 -3.92 -1.66
N SER A 55 -18.53 -3.84 -2.11
CA SER A 55 -18.93 -3.12 -3.32
C SER A 55 -18.68 -1.62 -3.26
N GLU A 56 -18.61 -1.03 -2.07
CA GLU A 56 -18.28 0.39 -1.88
C GLU A 56 -16.83 0.70 -2.25
N SER A 57 -15.95 -0.30 -2.23
CA SER A 57 -14.50 -0.14 -2.49
C SER A 57 -14.09 -0.41 -3.93
N VAL A 58 -15.03 -0.71 -4.83
CA VAL A 58 -14.73 -1.04 -6.23
C VAL A 58 -15.64 -0.28 -7.19
N ARG A 59 -15.10 0.13 -8.32
CA ARG A 59 -15.83 0.74 -9.44
C ARG A 59 -15.25 0.25 -10.77
N PRO A 60 -16.02 0.23 -11.87
CA PRO A 60 -15.46 0.07 -13.20
C PRO A 60 -14.38 1.12 -13.48
N GLN A 61 -13.20 0.71 -13.95
CA GLN A 61 -12.09 1.63 -14.26
C GLN A 61 -12.51 2.71 -15.28
N ALA A 62 -13.37 2.34 -16.23
CA ALA A 62 -13.88 3.27 -17.23
C ALA A 62 -14.70 4.44 -16.63
N GLU A 63 -15.37 4.21 -15.51
CA GLU A 63 -16.19 5.26 -14.85
C GLU A 63 -15.36 6.28 -14.09
N VAL A 64 -14.15 5.90 -13.67
CA VAL A 64 -13.23 6.75 -12.90
C VAL A 64 -12.12 7.35 -13.77
N MET A 65 -11.99 6.89 -15.01
CA MET A 65 -11.03 7.46 -15.98
C MET A 65 -11.45 8.89 -16.34
N PRO A 66 -10.58 9.89 -16.16
CA PRO A 66 -10.92 11.27 -16.49
C PRO A 66 -11.23 11.44 -17.97
N GLN A 67 -12.23 12.25 -18.30
CA GLN A 67 -12.64 12.49 -19.68
C GLN A 67 -11.48 13.02 -20.53
N GLY A 68 -11.30 12.45 -21.72
CA GLY A 68 -10.28 12.85 -22.67
C GLY A 68 -8.88 12.27 -22.37
N VAL A 69 -8.75 11.41 -21.37
CA VAL A 69 -7.53 10.62 -21.13
C VAL A 69 -7.55 9.36 -21.99
N ALA A 70 -6.47 9.09 -22.71
CA ALA A 70 -6.31 7.83 -23.43
C ALA A 70 -6.05 6.69 -22.42
N TRP A 71 -6.90 5.67 -22.40
CA TRP A 71 -6.71 4.50 -21.57
C TRP A 71 -6.09 3.35 -22.39
N ILE A 72 -4.83 3.02 -22.09
CA ILE A 72 -4.11 1.89 -22.68
C ILE A 72 -4.27 0.70 -21.73
N LYS A 73 -5.09 -0.29 -22.14
CA LYS A 73 -5.40 -1.50 -21.36
C LYS A 73 -4.30 -2.53 -21.50
N ASP A 74 -3.16 -2.24 -20.92
CA ASP A 74 -1.99 -3.11 -20.97
C ASP A 74 -1.12 -2.92 -19.74
N THR A 75 -0.15 -3.81 -19.55
CA THR A 75 0.83 -3.76 -18.48
C THR A 75 2.17 -3.25 -19.01
N VAL A 76 2.84 -2.37 -18.29
CA VAL A 76 4.22 -1.98 -18.61
C VAL A 76 5.15 -3.11 -18.20
N ALA A 77 5.96 -3.59 -19.14
CA ALA A 77 6.98 -4.60 -18.90
C ALA A 77 8.36 -3.98 -18.63
N GLN A 78 8.72 -2.91 -19.38
CA GLN A 78 10.03 -2.25 -19.25
C GLN A 78 9.92 -0.74 -19.45
N ILE A 79 10.82 0.00 -18.77
CA ILE A 79 11.01 1.45 -18.96
C ILE A 79 12.39 1.66 -19.58
N HIS A 80 12.44 2.40 -20.67
CA HIS A 80 13.66 2.82 -21.36
C HIS A 80 13.80 4.34 -21.24
N PRO A 81 14.33 4.85 -20.11
CA PRO A 81 14.30 6.28 -19.81
C PRO A 81 15.15 7.12 -20.76
N ASP A 82 16.29 6.61 -21.23
CA ASP A 82 17.17 7.35 -22.15
C ASP A 82 16.53 7.50 -23.55
N GLU A 83 15.70 6.52 -23.96
CA GLU A 83 14.92 6.52 -25.22
C GLU A 83 13.53 7.16 -25.06
N ARG A 84 13.13 7.50 -23.82
CA ARG A 84 11.79 7.98 -23.48
C ARG A 84 10.69 7.07 -24.01
N SER A 85 10.85 5.77 -23.80
CA SER A 85 9.90 4.77 -24.26
C SER A 85 9.61 3.72 -23.19
N LEU A 86 8.49 3.02 -23.39
CA LEU A 86 8.00 1.91 -22.58
C LEU A 86 7.74 0.73 -23.49
N THR A 87 8.13 -0.46 -23.06
CA THR A 87 7.66 -1.70 -23.67
C THR A 87 6.51 -2.25 -22.83
N LEU A 88 5.39 -2.56 -23.48
CA LEU A 88 4.22 -3.17 -22.87
C LEU A 88 4.30 -4.70 -22.90
N ALA A 89 3.46 -5.37 -22.09
CA ALA A 89 3.40 -6.84 -22.09
C ALA A 89 2.93 -7.43 -23.44
N SER A 90 2.16 -6.68 -24.22
CA SER A 90 1.79 -7.02 -25.61
C SER A 90 2.91 -6.81 -26.63
N GLU A 91 4.12 -6.46 -26.20
CA GLU A 91 5.26 -6.08 -27.06
C GLU A 91 5.06 -4.75 -27.82
N ALA A 92 3.95 -4.03 -27.58
CA ALA A 92 3.75 -2.70 -28.14
C ALA A 92 4.65 -1.67 -27.45
N GLU A 93 5.06 -0.64 -28.20
CA GLU A 93 5.86 0.46 -27.67
C GLU A 93 5.03 1.73 -27.49
N VAL A 94 5.26 2.41 -26.37
CA VAL A 94 4.72 3.74 -26.05
C VAL A 94 5.88 4.68 -25.78
N SER A 95 6.03 5.75 -26.60
CA SER A 95 6.99 6.82 -26.31
C SER A 95 6.29 8.01 -25.66
N TYR A 96 7.07 8.82 -24.95
CA TYR A 96 6.55 9.95 -24.17
C TYR A 96 7.51 11.14 -24.18
N ASP A 97 6.97 12.35 -23.94
CA ASP A 97 7.79 13.49 -23.57
C ASP A 97 8.02 13.53 -22.06
N TYR A 98 6.99 13.21 -21.27
CA TYR A 98 7.02 13.13 -19.81
C TYR A 98 6.35 11.85 -19.31
N LEU A 99 6.89 11.29 -18.23
CA LEU A 99 6.42 10.05 -17.64
C LEU A 99 6.09 10.23 -16.15
N VAL A 100 4.92 9.72 -15.75
CA VAL A 100 4.57 9.57 -14.33
C VAL A 100 4.51 8.09 -13.98
N VAL A 101 5.34 7.66 -13.02
CA VAL A 101 5.43 6.27 -12.58
C VAL A 101 4.64 6.10 -11.28
N SER A 102 3.48 5.44 -11.33
CA SER A 102 2.59 5.28 -10.18
C SER A 102 1.86 3.91 -10.13
N PRO A 103 2.56 2.78 -10.37
CA PRO A 103 1.94 1.45 -10.39
C PRO A 103 1.58 0.92 -8.99
N GLY A 104 1.86 1.67 -7.93
CA GLY A 104 1.71 1.21 -6.56
C GLY A 104 2.89 0.36 -6.09
N LEU A 105 2.60 -0.62 -5.23
CA LEU A 105 3.56 -1.56 -4.66
C LEU A 105 3.05 -3.00 -4.80
N GLN A 106 3.93 -3.96 -4.56
CA GLN A 106 3.58 -5.38 -4.48
C GLN A 106 3.59 -5.87 -3.03
N LEU A 107 2.88 -6.97 -2.80
CA LEU A 107 2.81 -7.70 -1.54
C LEU A 107 3.72 -8.92 -1.63
N ASP A 108 4.77 -8.96 -0.82
CA ASP A 108 5.83 -9.98 -0.89
C ASP A 108 5.48 -11.16 0.03
N TRP A 109 4.51 -11.98 -0.36
CA TRP A 109 3.99 -13.10 0.44
C TRP A 109 5.04 -14.16 0.76
N ASP A 110 6.04 -14.34 -0.09
CA ASP A 110 7.09 -15.34 0.05
C ASP A 110 8.25 -14.89 0.96
N ARG A 111 8.27 -13.63 1.41
CA ARG A 111 9.36 -13.11 2.26
C ARG A 111 9.32 -13.60 3.70
N ILE A 112 8.17 -14.09 4.17
CA ILE A 112 8.04 -14.71 5.48
C ILE A 112 7.71 -16.19 5.24
N PRO A 113 8.58 -17.12 5.68
CA PRO A 113 8.38 -18.56 5.54
C PRO A 113 6.99 -19.01 5.98
N GLY A 114 6.29 -19.75 5.14
CA GLY A 114 4.95 -20.28 5.39
C GLY A 114 3.81 -19.30 5.18
N MET A 115 4.05 -18.00 4.97
CA MET A 115 2.96 -17.01 4.82
C MET A 115 2.15 -17.21 3.54
N ALA A 116 2.80 -17.52 2.41
CA ALA A 116 2.13 -17.78 1.13
C ALA A 116 1.19 -18.98 1.21
N ASP A 117 1.59 -20.05 1.91
CA ASP A 117 0.74 -21.23 2.14
C ASP A 117 -0.37 -20.92 3.16
N ALA A 118 -0.03 -20.21 4.24
CA ALA A 118 -0.96 -19.88 5.30
C ALA A 118 -2.15 -19.04 4.81
N ILE A 119 -1.95 -18.07 3.91
CA ILE A 119 -3.03 -17.18 3.43
C ILE A 119 -4.14 -17.94 2.70
N GLU A 120 -3.83 -19.11 2.15
CA GLU A 120 -4.80 -19.97 1.48
C GLU A 120 -5.63 -20.82 2.47
N THR A 121 -5.23 -20.91 3.74
CA THR A 121 -5.95 -21.68 4.76
C THR A 121 -7.21 -20.96 5.26
N ALA A 122 -8.11 -21.70 5.92
CA ALA A 122 -9.43 -21.20 6.29
C ALA A 122 -9.40 -20.09 7.33
N ASN A 123 -8.41 -20.07 8.24
CA ASN A 123 -8.33 -19.21 9.42
C ASN A 123 -7.31 -18.07 9.30
N VAL A 124 -6.68 -17.89 8.13
CA VAL A 124 -5.74 -16.80 7.83
C VAL A 124 -6.33 -15.85 6.81
N SER A 125 -6.19 -14.53 7.00
CA SER A 125 -6.68 -13.51 6.09
C SER A 125 -5.86 -12.22 6.14
N SER A 126 -6.19 -11.26 5.27
CA SER A 126 -5.54 -9.97 5.19
C SER A 126 -6.48 -8.91 4.61
N ASN A 127 -6.44 -7.69 5.16
CA ASN A 127 -7.12 -6.54 4.57
C ASN A 127 -6.33 -5.89 3.41
N TYR A 128 -5.17 -6.44 3.06
CA TYR A 128 -4.31 -5.89 2.03
C TYR A 128 -4.62 -6.43 0.63
N ARG A 129 -5.60 -7.35 0.53
CA ARG A 129 -6.17 -7.87 -0.72
C ARG A 129 -7.68 -7.72 -0.72
N PHE A 130 -8.24 -7.32 -1.88
CA PHE A 130 -9.67 -7.08 -2.07
C PHE A 130 -10.54 -8.32 -1.82
N ASP A 131 -10.08 -9.48 -2.26
CA ASP A 131 -10.76 -10.77 -2.10
C ASP A 131 -10.68 -11.31 -0.66
N LEU A 132 -9.64 -10.93 0.09
CA LEU A 132 -9.43 -11.39 1.47
C LEU A 132 -10.10 -10.51 2.54
N ALA A 133 -10.35 -9.23 2.27
CA ALA A 133 -11.00 -8.36 3.24
C ALA A 133 -12.37 -8.89 3.73
N PRO A 134 -13.27 -9.41 2.87
CA PRO A 134 -14.50 -10.06 3.33
C PRO A 134 -14.26 -11.35 4.13
N LYS A 135 -13.17 -12.09 3.83
CA LYS A 135 -12.76 -13.27 4.60
C LYS A 135 -12.36 -12.86 6.02
N THR A 136 -11.62 -11.76 6.18
CA THR A 136 -11.27 -11.21 7.50
C THR A 136 -12.52 -10.97 8.34
N TRP A 137 -13.54 -10.31 7.78
CA TRP A 137 -14.80 -10.08 8.47
C TRP A 137 -15.53 -11.39 8.84
N LYS A 138 -15.53 -12.36 7.92
CA LYS A 138 -16.12 -13.68 8.19
C LYS A 138 -15.42 -14.36 9.38
N LEU A 139 -14.10 -14.30 9.45
CA LEU A 139 -13.30 -14.88 10.54
C LEU A 139 -13.58 -14.17 11.87
N ILE A 140 -13.53 -12.83 11.90
CA ILE A 140 -13.84 -12.03 13.09
C ILE A 140 -15.24 -12.36 13.60
N LYS A 141 -16.22 -12.39 12.70
CA LYS A 141 -17.63 -12.68 13.05
C LYS A 141 -17.81 -14.11 13.58
N GLY A 142 -17.01 -15.05 13.10
CA GLY A 142 -17.09 -16.46 13.48
C GLY A 142 -16.39 -16.81 14.80
N LEU A 143 -15.37 -16.06 15.19
CA LEU A 143 -14.59 -16.36 16.40
C LEU A 143 -15.38 -15.99 17.66
N ARG A 144 -15.47 -16.95 18.60
CA ARG A 144 -16.17 -16.78 19.87
C ARG A 144 -15.28 -16.98 21.08
N GLN A 145 -14.17 -17.68 20.90
CA GLN A 145 -13.12 -17.96 21.90
C GLN A 145 -11.82 -18.33 21.18
N GLY A 146 -10.69 -18.25 21.86
CA GLY A 146 -9.38 -18.64 21.32
C GLY A 146 -8.44 -17.45 21.10
N THR A 147 -7.47 -17.59 20.22
CA THR A 147 -6.42 -16.59 19.99
C THR A 147 -6.55 -15.95 18.61
N ALA A 148 -6.61 -14.63 18.57
CA ALA A 148 -6.58 -13.82 17.36
C ALA A 148 -5.26 -13.04 17.29
N VAL A 149 -4.48 -13.28 16.25
CA VAL A 149 -3.17 -12.63 16.03
C VAL A 149 -3.30 -11.65 14.85
N PHE A 150 -2.85 -10.42 15.08
CA PHE A 150 -2.78 -9.35 14.07
C PHE A 150 -1.33 -8.91 13.92
N THR A 151 -0.84 -8.83 12.68
CA THR A 151 0.59 -8.60 12.43
C THR A 151 0.85 -7.36 11.58
N MET A 152 2.00 -6.75 11.82
CA MET A 152 2.59 -5.72 10.96
C MET A 152 4.05 -6.10 10.70
N PRO A 153 4.52 -6.14 9.45
CA PRO A 153 5.91 -6.45 9.14
C PRO A 153 6.82 -5.23 9.34
N SER A 154 8.10 -5.48 9.44
CA SER A 154 9.12 -4.43 9.34
C SER A 154 9.16 -3.79 7.95
N GLY A 155 9.67 -2.56 7.88
CA GLY A 155 9.84 -1.82 6.64
C GLY A 155 8.62 -0.97 6.25
N PRO A 156 8.70 -0.33 5.07
CA PRO A 156 7.62 0.53 4.59
C PRO A 156 6.43 -0.30 4.10
N ILE A 157 5.24 0.04 4.60
CA ILE A 157 3.98 -0.54 4.16
C ILE A 157 2.96 0.54 3.80
N LYS A 158 1.99 0.20 2.95
CA LYS A 158 0.87 1.10 2.72
C LYS A 158 0.00 1.16 3.97
N CYS A 159 -0.26 2.38 4.46
CA CYS A 159 -1.08 2.66 5.64
C CYS A 159 -0.66 1.88 6.90
N ALA A 160 0.46 2.24 7.53
CA ALA A 160 0.96 1.61 8.77
C ALA A 160 -0.06 1.58 9.94
N GLY A 161 -1.13 2.37 9.89
CA GLY A 161 -2.23 2.29 10.86
C GLY A 161 -3.25 1.19 10.57
N ALA A 162 -3.28 0.61 9.38
CA ALA A 162 -4.31 -0.37 9.01
C ALA A 162 -4.24 -1.69 9.80
N PRO A 163 -3.05 -2.26 10.13
CA PRO A 163 -2.95 -3.46 10.95
C PRO A 163 -3.52 -3.27 12.36
N GLN A 164 -3.35 -2.09 12.93
CA GLN A 164 -3.92 -1.76 14.24
C GLN A 164 -5.44 -1.54 14.17
N LYS A 165 -5.91 -0.83 13.14
CA LYS A 165 -7.35 -0.55 12.97
C LYS A 165 -8.18 -1.82 12.93
N ILE A 166 -7.72 -2.86 12.23
CA ILE A 166 -8.48 -4.10 12.16
C ILE A 166 -8.53 -4.83 13.49
N ALA A 167 -7.46 -4.78 14.30
CA ALA A 167 -7.46 -5.36 15.64
C ALA A 167 -8.49 -4.64 16.54
N TYR A 168 -8.56 -3.31 16.47
CA TYR A 168 -9.54 -2.54 17.25
C TYR A 168 -10.98 -2.77 16.79
N LEU A 169 -11.23 -2.82 15.48
CA LEU A 169 -12.56 -3.11 14.94
C LEU A 169 -13.04 -4.53 15.34
N ALA A 170 -12.13 -5.50 15.31
CA ALA A 170 -12.42 -6.86 15.78
C ALA A 170 -12.74 -6.89 17.28
N ALA A 171 -11.89 -6.26 18.10
CA ALA A 171 -12.08 -6.20 19.55
C ALA A 171 -13.40 -5.51 19.94
N ASP A 172 -13.74 -4.39 19.26
CA ASP A 172 -15.02 -3.71 19.51
C ASP A 172 -16.21 -4.57 19.14
N TYR A 173 -16.15 -5.27 18.00
CA TYR A 173 -17.19 -6.22 17.62
C TYR A 173 -17.34 -7.33 18.66
N TRP A 174 -16.26 -7.97 19.10
CA TRP A 174 -16.31 -9.03 20.13
C TRP A 174 -16.81 -8.51 21.46
N ARG A 175 -16.48 -7.29 21.85
CA ARG A 175 -17.03 -6.61 23.03
C ARG A 175 -18.55 -6.44 22.91
N GLN A 176 -19.03 -5.97 21.76
CA GLN A 176 -20.46 -5.80 21.50
C GLN A 176 -21.22 -7.14 21.51
N GLN A 177 -20.55 -8.23 21.10
CA GLN A 177 -21.12 -9.58 21.15
C GLN A 177 -21.00 -10.25 22.53
N GLY A 178 -20.35 -9.63 23.50
CA GLY A 178 -20.14 -10.18 24.85
C GLY A 178 -19.20 -11.38 24.90
N VAL A 179 -18.28 -11.52 23.92
CA VAL A 179 -17.32 -12.63 23.82
C VAL A 179 -15.86 -12.21 23.94
N LEU A 180 -15.58 -10.92 24.13
CA LEU A 180 -14.21 -10.38 24.15
C LEU A 180 -13.33 -11.08 25.19
N ASP A 181 -13.86 -11.31 26.40
CA ASP A 181 -13.11 -11.93 27.51
C ASP A 181 -12.69 -13.39 27.24
N ALA A 182 -13.30 -14.05 26.26
CA ALA A 182 -12.93 -15.40 25.84
C ALA A 182 -11.91 -15.42 24.68
N ILE A 183 -11.50 -14.26 24.19
CA ILE A 183 -10.60 -14.13 23.04
C ILE A 183 -9.32 -13.43 23.46
N ARG A 184 -8.18 -14.13 23.37
CA ARG A 184 -6.86 -13.53 23.50
C ARG A 184 -6.53 -12.80 22.21
N ILE A 185 -6.26 -11.49 22.27
CA ILE A 185 -5.90 -10.68 21.10
C ILE A 185 -4.40 -10.36 21.21
N VAL A 186 -3.61 -10.74 20.21
CA VAL A 186 -2.18 -10.42 20.11
C VAL A 186 -1.95 -9.51 18.92
N LEU A 187 -1.33 -8.35 19.16
CA LEU A 187 -0.96 -7.37 18.12
C LEU A 187 0.57 -7.27 18.07
N VAL A 188 1.16 -7.69 16.93
CA VAL A 188 2.61 -7.72 16.72
C VAL A 188 3.02 -6.52 15.87
N LEU A 189 3.86 -5.66 16.44
CA LEU A 189 4.34 -4.43 15.82
C LEU A 189 5.87 -4.35 15.84
N PRO A 190 6.54 -4.04 14.71
CA PRO A 190 7.99 -3.93 14.64
C PRO A 190 8.51 -2.61 15.25
N THR A 191 7.62 -1.69 15.58
CA THR A 191 7.94 -0.38 16.14
C THR A 191 8.06 -0.43 17.67
N PRO A 192 8.90 0.42 18.28
CA PRO A 192 9.08 0.48 19.75
C PRO A 192 7.91 1.15 20.48
N ALA A 193 6.93 1.67 19.75
CA ALA A 193 5.73 2.32 20.28
C ALA A 193 4.54 2.07 19.36
N MET A 194 3.33 2.29 19.84
CA MET A 194 2.09 2.10 19.08
C MET A 194 2.02 2.95 17.81
N PHE A 195 2.64 4.14 17.83
CA PHE A 195 2.67 5.04 16.67
C PHE A 195 3.87 5.99 16.73
N GLY A 196 4.35 6.47 15.58
CA GLY A 196 5.50 7.36 15.47
C GLY A 196 5.26 8.78 16.04
N VAL A 197 4.00 9.17 16.27
CA VAL A 197 3.64 10.46 16.89
C VAL A 197 3.26 10.21 18.35
N PRO A 198 4.04 10.71 19.35
CA PRO A 198 3.87 10.34 20.75
C PRO A 198 2.49 10.64 21.34
N VAL A 199 1.86 11.76 20.92
CA VAL A 199 0.52 12.10 21.41
C VAL A 199 -0.54 11.11 20.95
N PHE A 200 -0.41 10.59 19.73
CA PHE A 200 -1.32 9.56 19.21
C PHE A 200 -1.02 8.20 19.82
N SER A 201 0.26 7.87 20.04
CA SER A 201 0.64 6.62 20.71
C SER A 201 -0.04 6.49 22.07
N LYS A 202 -0.02 7.55 22.89
CA LYS A 202 -0.69 7.57 24.20
C LYS A 202 -2.22 7.35 24.14
N GLU A 203 -2.87 7.81 23.08
CA GLU A 203 -4.32 7.56 22.91
C GLU A 203 -4.59 6.12 22.45
N LEU A 204 -3.68 5.55 21.65
CA LEU A 204 -3.77 4.14 21.22
C LEU A 204 -3.50 3.19 22.39
N ASP A 205 -2.59 3.54 23.33
CA ASP A 205 -2.36 2.78 24.56
C ASP A 205 -3.66 2.61 25.36
N LYS A 206 -4.47 3.65 25.46
CA LYS A 206 -5.79 3.59 26.12
C LYS A 206 -6.77 2.65 25.41
N ALA A 207 -6.71 2.58 24.07
CA ALA A 207 -7.53 1.65 23.30
C ALA A 207 -7.10 0.19 23.52
N VAL A 208 -5.79 -0.04 23.54
CA VAL A 208 -5.18 -1.34 23.86
C VAL A 208 -5.62 -1.81 25.25
N GLU A 209 -5.48 -0.97 26.26
CA GLU A 209 -5.91 -1.26 27.63
C GLU A 209 -7.42 -1.57 27.73
N ARG A 210 -8.26 -0.74 27.07
CA ARG A 210 -9.73 -0.92 27.06
C ARG A 210 -10.16 -2.27 26.51
N TYR A 211 -9.48 -2.79 25.50
CA TYR A 211 -9.82 -4.05 24.84
C TYR A 211 -9.01 -5.25 25.34
N GLY A 212 -8.08 -5.04 26.27
CA GLY A 212 -7.21 -6.10 26.78
C GLY A 212 -6.31 -6.71 25.71
N ILE A 213 -5.85 -5.90 24.73
CA ILE A 213 -4.99 -6.37 23.65
C ILE A 213 -3.56 -6.56 24.15
N GLU A 214 -3.01 -7.75 23.98
CA GLU A 214 -1.59 -8.02 24.20
C GLU A 214 -0.77 -7.46 23.04
N VAL A 215 0.04 -6.43 23.30
CA VAL A 215 0.91 -5.84 22.27
C VAL A 215 2.33 -6.34 22.41
N ARG A 216 2.89 -6.80 21.30
CA ARG A 216 4.29 -7.17 21.12
C ARG A 216 4.98 -6.06 20.32
N LEU A 217 5.58 -5.09 21.01
CA LEU A 217 6.36 -4.01 20.41
C LEU A 217 7.76 -4.50 20.04
N SER A 218 8.43 -3.81 19.12
CA SER A 218 9.74 -4.20 18.57
C SER A 218 9.80 -5.66 18.12
N SER A 219 8.65 -6.20 17.69
CA SER A 219 8.49 -7.62 17.37
C SER A 219 7.93 -7.82 15.97
N GLU A 220 8.31 -8.91 15.35
CA GLU A 220 7.80 -9.26 14.01
C GLU A 220 7.60 -10.78 13.86
N VAL A 221 6.69 -11.15 12.97
CA VAL A 221 6.50 -12.56 12.62
C VAL A 221 7.60 -12.96 11.63
N THR A 222 8.33 -14.02 11.97
CA THR A 222 9.44 -14.57 11.18
C THR A 222 9.11 -15.87 10.48
N ALA A 223 8.09 -16.60 10.92
CA ALA A 223 7.60 -17.81 10.26
C ALA A 223 6.14 -18.09 10.63
N ILE A 224 5.43 -18.82 9.77
CA ILE A 224 4.07 -19.29 10.00
C ILE A 224 4.01 -20.79 9.70
N ASP A 225 3.57 -21.60 10.66
CA ASP A 225 3.21 -23.00 10.44
C ASP A 225 1.68 -23.09 10.37
N SER A 226 1.14 -23.19 9.17
CA SER A 226 -0.29 -23.28 8.95
C SER A 226 -0.89 -24.64 9.33
N ALA A 227 -0.10 -25.70 9.40
CA ALA A 227 -0.56 -27.02 9.81
C ALA A 227 -0.66 -27.13 11.33
N ALA A 228 0.32 -26.59 12.06
CA ALA A 228 0.28 -26.47 13.52
C ALA A 228 -0.60 -25.29 13.99
N GLN A 229 -0.92 -24.34 13.10
CA GLN A 229 -1.60 -23.07 13.42
C GLN A 229 -0.81 -22.22 14.41
N THR A 230 0.50 -22.07 14.18
CA THR A 230 1.40 -21.27 15.01
C THR A 230 2.09 -20.18 14.19
N VAL A 231 2.45 -19.09 14.85
CA VAL A 231 3.33 -18.05 14.35
C VAL A 231 4.56 -17.94 15.24
N THR A 232 5.74 -17.87 14.62
CA THR A 232 6.98 -17.54 15.33
C THR A 232 7.12 -16.02 15.38
N ILE A 233 7.20 -15.47 16.57
CA ILE A 233 7.37 -14.03 16.81
C ILE A 233 8.78 -13.80 17.36
N MET A 234 9.56 -12.96 16.67
CA MET A 234 10.88 -12.50 17.12
C MET A 234 10.70 -11.17 17.87
N ASP A 235 11.17 -11.10 19.09
CA ASP A 235 11.38 -9.86 19.85
C ASP A 235 12.77 -9.31 19.52
N ASN A 236 12.82 -8.30 18.65
CA ASN A 236 14.08 -7.70 18.21
C ASN A 236 14.75 -6.83 19.29
N ALA A 237 14.05 -6.49 20.38
CA ALA A 237 14.62 -5.74 21.50
C ALA A 237 15.45 -6.66 22.43
N HIS A 238 15.07 -7.93 22.55
CA HIS A 238 15.67 -8.89 23.46
C HIS A 238 16.37 -10.06 22.75
N ASP A 239 16.30 -10.11 21.40
CA ASP A 239 16.87 -11.20 20.58
C ASP A 239 16.33 -12.59 21.00
N THR A 240 15.01 -12.65 21.23
CA THR A 240 14.31 -13.88 21.64
C THR A 240 13.13 -14.15 20.74
N SER A 241 12.78 -15.41 20.56
CA SER A 241 11.59 -15.81 19.81
C SER A 241 10.70 -16.74 20.61
N ASP A 242 9.39 -16.64 20.41
CA ASP A 242 8.39 -17.55 20.93
C ASP A 242 7.37 -17.92 19.84
N GLU A 243 6.69 -19.03 20.05
CA GLU A 243 5.58 -19.47 19.21
C GLU A 243 4.25 -19.13 19.87
N VAL A 244 3.31 -18.64 19.05
CA VAL A 244 1.95 -18.30 19.48
C VAL A 244 0.96 -19.04 18.61
N ASP A 245 0.08 -19.82 19.25
CA ASP A 245 -1.04 -20.49 18.57
C ASP A 245 -2.08 -19.47 18.12
N TYR A 246 -2.76 -19.72 16.99
CA TYR A 246 -3.85 -18.87 16.52
C TYR A 246 -5.07 -19.66 16.02
N ASP A 247 -6.25 -19.15 16.33
CA ASP A 247 -7.52 -19.55 15.75
C ASP A 247 -7.93 -18.59 14.61
N LEU A 248 -7.48 -17.34 14.69
CA LEU A 248 -7.57 -16.32 13.64
C LEU A 248 -6.22 -15.64 13.48
N LEU A 249 -5.72 -15.60 12.25
CA LEU A 249 -4.50 -14.85 11.93
C LEU A 249 -4.78 -13.82 10.83
N HIS A 250 -4.58 -12.54 11.16
CA HIS A 250 -4.55 -11.46 10.18
C HIS A 250 -3.10 -11.10 9.88
N VAL A 251 -2.65 -11.41 8.67
CA VAL A 251 -1.27 -11.14 8.24
C VAL A 251 -1.19 -9.91 7.34
N VAL A 252 -0.08 -9.19 7.48
CA VAL A 252 0.35 -8.17 6.52
C VAL A 252 1.72 -8.59 6.01
N PRO A 253 1.87 -8.87 4.71
CA PRO A 253 3.18 -9.25 4.16
C PRO A 253 4.09 -8.03 4.08
N PRO A 254 5.42 -8.22 4.06
CA PRO A 254 6.35 -7.20 3.62
C PRO A 254 5.96 -6.64 2.25
N GLN A 255 6.36 -5.41 1.96
CA GLN A 255 5.95 -4.71 0.74
C GLN A 255 7.15 -4.04 0.09
N SER A 256 7.12 -3.97 -1.23
CA SER A 256 8.19 -3.38 -2.03
C SER A 256 7.64 -2.82 -3.35
N ALA A 257 8.46 -2.13 -4.12
CA ALA A 257 8.10 -1.79 -5.49
C ALA A 257 7.89 -3.08 -6.31
N PRO A 258 7.04 -3.08 -7.34
CA PRO A 258 6.93 -4.21 -8.26
C PRO A 258 8.31 -4.63 -8.81
N ASP A 259 8.55 -5.92 -8.99
CA ASP A 259 9.86 -6.46 -9.40
C ASP A 259 10.37 -5.84 -10.70
N TRP A 260 9.48 -5.54 -11.65
CA TRP A 260 9.86 -4.87 -12.89
C TRP A 260 10.35 -3.42 -12.67
N ILE A 261 9.88 -2.73 -11.61
CA ILE A 261 10.44 -1.43 -11.19
C ILE A 261 11.80 -1.63 -10.51
N LYS A 262 11.92 -2.57 -9.56
CA LYS A 262 13.20 -2.86 -8.89
C LYS A 262 14.32 -3.15 -9.87
N ASN A 263 14.00 -3.84 -10.96
CA ASN A 263 14.95 -4.22 -12.01
C ASN A 263 15.09 -3.16 -13.12
N SER A 264 14.44 -2.01 -12.98
CA SER A 264 14.48 -0.92 -13.96
C SER A 264 15.51 0.15 -13.59
N PRO A 265 16.00 0.92 -14.58
CA PRO A 265 16.94 2.04 -14.33
C PRO A 265 16.37 3.14 -13.44
N VAL A 266 15.02 3.25 -13.30
CA VAL A 266 14.37 4.30 -12.50
C VAL A 266 14.27 3.96 -11.01
N ALA A 267 14.67 2.75 -10.62
CA ALA A 267 14.71 2.36 -9.21
C ALA A 267 15.84 3.11 -8.47
N LYS A 268 15.58 3.45 -7.22
CA LYS A 268 16.59 4.05 -6.33
C LYS A 268 17.72 3.05 -6.08
N ALA A 269 18.93 3.45 -6.40
CA ALA A 269 20.12 2.65 -6.13
C ALA A 269 20.22 2.37 -4.61
N ASP A 270 20.64 1.16 -4.27
CA ASP A 270 20.85 0.71 -2.89
C ASP A 270 19.58 0.70 -2.00
N ASP A 271 18.37 0.85 -2.58
CA ASP A 271 17.12 0.63 -1.86
C ASP A 271 16.68 -0.84 -2.01
N PRO A 272 16.69 -1.63 -0.93
CA PRO A 272 16.26 -3.03 -1.00
C PRO A 272 14.79 -3.21 -1.40
N ASN A 273 13.98 -2.16 -1.27
CA ASN A 273 12.57 -2.16 -1.70
C ASN A 273 12.40 -1.69 -3.14
N GLY A 274 13.42 -1.08 -3.76
CA GLY A 274 13.47 -0.73 -5.18
C GLY A 274 12.45 0.31 -5.64
N TYR A 275 12.08 1.26 -4.77
CA TYR A 275 11.16 2.35 -5.15
C TYR A 275 11.77 3.29 -6.18
N VAL A 276 10.92 3.97 -6.97
CA VAL A 276 11.34 4.95 -7.97
C VAL A 276 12.10 6.09 -7.30
N ASP A 277 13.33 6.38 -7.77
CA ASP A 277 14.20 7.38 -7.18
C ASP A 277 13.73 8.80 -7.49
N VAL A 278 13.17 9.48 -6.50
CA VAL A 278 12.68 10.85 -6.64
C VAL A 278 13.21 11.77 -5.55
N ASP A 279 13.39 13.03 -5.90
CA ASP A 279 13.53 14.08 -4.90
C ASP A 279 12.27 14.16 -4.04
N PRO A 280 12.37 14.05 -2.71
CA PRO A 280 11.21 13.92 -1.83
C PRO A 280 10.32 15.17 -1.79
N ASN A 281 10.81 16.32 -2.22
CA ASN A 281 10.07 17.58 -2.22
C ASN A 281 9.41 17.86 -3.57
N THR A 282 10.12 17.65 -4.68
CA THR A 282 9.63 17.98 -6.03
C THR A 282 8.91 16.81 -6.70
N LEU A 283 9.15 15.56 -6.24
CA LEU A 283 8.65 14.31 -6.82
C LEU A 283 9.18 14.03 -8.23
N GLN A 284 10.20 14.79 -8.68
CA GLN A 284 10.92 14.55 -9.93
C GLN A 284 11.99 13.50 -9.72
N HIS A 285 12.22 12.65 -10.71
CA HIS A 285 13.31 11.67 -10.68
C HIS A 285 14.67 12.36 -10.59
N THR A 286 15.58 11.80 -9.79
CA THR A 286 16.88 12.43 -9.50
C THR A 286 17.83 12.50 -10.71
N ARG A 287 17.65 11.59 -11.68
CA ARG A 287 18.49 11.49 -12.89
C ARG A 287 17.79 11.97 -14.17
N TRP A 288 16.51 11.62 -14.36
CA TRP A 288 15.75 11.94 -15.58
C TRP A 288 14.68 13.00 -15.29
N PRO A 289 14.90 14.25 -15.73
CA PRO A 289 14.03 15.37 -15.37
C PRO A 289 12.63 15.31 -15.99
N GLU A 290 12.41 14.47 -16.99
CA GLU A 290 11.10 14.19 -17.58
C GLU A 290 10.29 13.12 -16.84
N ILE A 291 10.88 12.44 -15.84
CA ILE A 291 10.22 11.37 -15.08
C ILE A 291 9.84 11.88 -13.69
N PHE A 292 8.63 11.53 -13.26
CA PHE A 292 8.10 11.84 -11.95
C PHE A 292 7.47 10.59 -11.32
N SER A 293 7.41 10.53 -9.99
CA SER A 293 6.69 9.46 -9.29
C SER A 293 6.03 9.95 -8.02
N LEU A 294 4.92 9.32 -7.64
CA LEU A 294 4.20 9.60 -6.41
C LEU A 294 3.47 8.36 -5.89
N GLY A 295 2.88 8.51 -4.72
CA GLY A 295 2.15 7.42 -4.06
C GLY A 295 3.08 6.32 -3.58
N ASP A 296 2.59 5.08 -3.65
CA ASP A 296 3.32 3.96 -3.06
C ASP A 296 4.58 3.57 -3.85
N ALA A 297 4.66 3.94 -5.13
CA ALA A 297 5.79 3.62 -5.99
C ALA A 297 7.04 4.50 -5.76
N GLY A 298 6.87 5.73 -5.28
CA GLY A 298 7.98 6.68 -5.10
C GLY A 298 8.79 6.42 -3.83
N SER A 299 10.08 6.80 -3.85
CA SER A 299 11.02 6.64 -2.73
C SER A 299 10.87 7.72 -1.63
N THR A 300 9.77 8.46 -1.60
CA THR A 300 9.52 9.45 -0.55
C THR A 300 9.43 8.80 0.84
N PRO A 301 10.00 9.41 1.89
CA PRO A 301 10.14 8.77 3.21
C PRO A 301 8.84 8.74 4.04
N ASN A 302 7.78 9.41 3.57
CA ASN A 302 6.49 9.44 4.26
C ASN A 302 5.77 8.09 4.23
N SER A 303 4.83 7.90 5.15
CA SER A 303 3.93 6.76 5.13
C SER A 303 3.13 6.70 3.81
N LYS A 304 3.05 5.53 3.19
CA LYS A 304 2.38 5.31 1.90
C LYS A 304 0.87 5.25 2.11
N THR A 305 0.19 6.39 1.90
CA THR A 305 -1.25 6.56 2.19
C THR A 305 -1.99 7.29 1.08
N GLY A 306 -3.30 7.10 1.00
CA GLY A 306 -4.17 7.92 0.15
C GLY A 306 -4.16 9.41 0.53
N ALA A 307 -3.90 9.73 1.81
CA ALA A 307 -3.76 11.09 2.29
C ALA A 307 -2.51 11.78 1.72
N ALA A 308 -1.38 11.05 1.65
CA ALA A 308 -0.15 11.52 1.01
C ALA A 308 -0.39 11.88 -0.46
N ILE A 309 -1.08 11.01 -1.23
CA ILE A 309 -1.40 11.25 -2.64
C ILE A 309 -2.16 12.57 -2.83
N ARG A 310 -3.11 12.90 -1.95
CA ARG A 310 -3.86 14.17 -2.01
C ARG A 310 -2.95 15.40 -1.99
N LYS A 311 -1.81 15.31 -1.31
CA LYS A 311 -0.82 16.39 -1.20
C LYS A 311 0.28 16.27 -2.26
N GLN A 312 0.65 15.06 -2.65
CA GLN A 312 1.66 14.81 -3.66
C GLN A 312 1.18 15.15 -5.08
N ALA A 313 -0.06 14.79 -5.44
CA ALA A 313 -0.56 14.97 -6.80
C ALA A 313 -0.56 16.45 -7.27
N PRO A 314 -1.01 17.46 -6.50
CA PRO A 314 -0.87 18.85 -6.91
C PRO A 314 0.60 19.27 -7.07
N VAL A 315 1.48 18.88 -6.14
CA VAL A 315 2.92 19.22 -6.21
C VAL A 315 3.54 18.64 -7.48
N LEU A 316 3.28 17.35 -7.76
CA LEU A 316 3.79 16.69 -8.95
C LEU A 316 3.31 17.40 -10.22
N VAL A 317 2.02 17.69 -10.32
CA VAL A 317 1.45 18.32 -11.53
C VAL A 317 2.01 19.71 -11.73
N ASP A 318 2.09 20.55 -10.70
CA ASP A 318 2.68 21.89 -10.80
C ASP A 318 4.14 21.83 -11.27
N ASN A 319 4.93 20.91 -10.72
CA ASN A 319 6.33 20.74 -11.08
C ASN A 319 6.50 20.14 -12.49
N LEU A 320 5.65 19.18 -12.88
CA LEU A 320 5.66 18.62 -14.23
C LEU A 320 5.34 19.69 -15.27
N LEU A 321 4.32 20.54 -15.04
CA LEU A 321 3.99 21.66 -15.92
C LEU A 321 5.12 22.68 -15.97
N ALA A 322 5.76 22.98 -14.84
CA ALA A 322 6.94 23.85 -14.81
C ALA A 322 8.10 23.26 -15.62
N ALA A 323 8.37 21.96 -15.51
CA ALA A 323 9.38 21.28 -16.32
C ALA A 323 9.06 21.32 -17.82
N MET A 324 7.80 21.14 -18.22
CA MET A 324 7.35 21.26 -19.60
C MET A 324 7.60 22.65 -20.19
N GLU A 325 7.49 23.69 -19.37
CA GLU A 325 7.77 25.09 -19.73
C GLU A 325 9.21 25.51 -19.48
N ARG A 326 10.08 24.57 -19.08
CA ARG A 326 11.49 24.82 -18.73
C ARG A 326 11.65 25.87 -17.62
N ARG A 327 10.70 25.92 -16.69
CA ARG A 327 10.73 26.78 -15.50
C ARG A 327 11.27 26.02 -14.29
N PRO A 328 11.84 26.73 -13.29
CA PRO A 328 12.24 26.10 -12.01
C PRO A 328 11.08 25.42 -11.30
N LEU A 329 11.34 24.28 -10.66
CA LEU A 329 10.38 23.54 -9.84
C LEU A 329 10.28 24.19 -8.46
N MET A 330 9.21 24.93 -8.20
CA MET A 330 9.05 25.73 -6.98
C MET A 330 8.10 25.12 -5.96
N THR A 331 7.21 24.23 -6.41
CA THR A 331 6.21 23.61 -5.52
C THR A 331 6.86 22.46 -4.74
N ARG A 332 6.59 22.41 -3.42
CA ARG A 332 7.24 21.47 -2.50
C ARG A 332 6.22 20.60 -1.78
N TYR A 333 6.51 19.32 -1.72
CA TYR A 333 5.84 18.36 -0.84
C TYR A 333 6.53 18.33 0.53
N GLU A 334 5.75 18.49 1.60
CA GLU A 334 6.26 18.64 2.97
C GLU A 334 6.18 17.33 3.80
N GLY A 335 5.99 16.20 3.15
CA GLY A 335 5.98 14.89 3.81
C GLY A 335 4.67 14.53 4.52
N TYR A 336 3.55 15.23 4.26
CA TYR A 336 2.25 14.90 4.84
C TYR A 336 1.79 13.50 4.42
N ALA A 337 1.31 12.67 5.40
CA ALA A 337 0.82 11.32 5.15
C ALA A 337 -0.44 10.98 5.95
#